data_dc3a34304c600ea35c0cfaf636148ecb
#
_entry.id   dc3a34304c600ea35c0cfaf636148ecb
#
_cell.length_a   1.000
_cell.length_b   1.000
_cell.length_c   1.000
_cell.angle_alpha   90.00
_cell.angle_beta   90.00
_cell.angle_gamma   90.00
#
_symmetry.space_group_name_H-M   'P 1'
#
loop_
_entity.id
_entity.type
_entity.pdbx_description
1 polymer ?
#
loop_
_entity_poly.entity_id
_entity_poly.type
_entity_poly.pdbx_seq_one_letter_code
_entity_poly.pdbx_strand_id
1 'polypeptide(L)'
;MERKACIVGARQAKSNPPTAGLASAANHVSNLRMKRGEKRYIWQADDWPHWRYDLPALAHTLADVSRAQGLLLGRLADVGLTLRDQASLAALTDDVLKTSEIEGEKLDFASVRSSIARRLGLDIGALAPADRHVDGVVDMVLDATAGSRQPLTAERLRGWHAALFPTGHSGMSKIVVGRWRDDANGPMQVVSGPIGRHKVHFEAPPADALAAEMAQFIDWANQDTGEPALIKAGLAHLWFVTVHPFDDGNGRIARAVGDLFLARADGAEQRFYSLSAQIQRERRDYYDILERTQKGSLDVTAWLAWFLGTLGRAIASAQVTLDGVLAKARFWQRFAGIPMNERQVKLLNRLLDGFEGKLTSSKWAAIGKCSPDTALRDITQLVTLGALRKSAGGGRSTGYELAADAVAPTDRHD
;
A
#
# COMPACT_ATOMS: atom_id res chain seq x y z
N MET A 1 1.37 -0.21 21.99
CA MET A 1 -0.06 0.12 22.15
C MET A 1 -0.58 0.41 20.75
N GLU A 2 -1.16 -0.59 20.10
CA GLU A 2 -1.62 -0.51 18.70
C GLU A 2 -2.87 0.36 18.63
N ARG A 3 -2.80 1.43 17.85
CA ARG A 3 -3.98 2.21 17.46
C ARG A 3 -4.72 1.40 16.38
N LYS A 4 -5.73 0.63 16.76
CA LYS A 4 -6.71 0.12 15.81
C LYS A 4 -7.61 1.31 15.44
N ALA A 5 -7.57 1.76 14.21
CA ALA A 5 -8.62 2.60 13.65
C ALA A 5 -9.86 1.70 13.50
N CYS A 6 -10.77 1.76 14.47
CA CYS A 6 -12.04 1.08 14.38
C CYS A 6 -13.07 2.12 13.94
N ILE A 7 -13.62 1.96 12.75
CA ILE A 7 -14.76 2.72 12.27
C ILE A 7 -15.98 2.11 12.98
N VAL A 8 -16.59 2.86 13.89
CA VAL A 8 -17.81 2.44 14.57
C VAL A 8 -18.81 3.58 14.48
N GLY A 9 -19.84 3.40 13.69
CA GLY A 9 -21.11 4.05 13.98
C GLY A 9 -21.57 3.62 15.37
N ALA A 10 -21.70 4.55 16.31
CA ALA A 10 -22.06 4.23 17.68
C ALA A 10 -23.49 3.69 17.73
N ARG A 11 -23.65 2.37 17.85
CA ARG A 11 -24.95 1.80 18.24
C ARG A 11 -25.26 2.22 19.66
N GLN A 12 -26.14 3.20 19.82
CA GLN A 12 -26.86 3.37 21.08
C GLN A 12 -27.85 2.21 21.23
N ALA A 13 -27.59 1.34 22.19
CA ALA A 13 -28.56 0.33 22.62
C ALA A 13 -29.80 1.09 23.18
N LYS A 14 -30.96 0.89 22.54
CA LYS A 14 -32.24 1.30 23.11
C LYS A 14 -32.47 0.46 24.36
N SER A 15 -32.21 1.03 25.54
CA SER A 15 -32.69 0.49 26.80
C SER A 15 -34.06 1.08 27.11
N ASN A 16 -35.05 0.21 27.29
CA ASN A 16 -36.36 0.57 27.85
C ASN A 16 -36.19 1.23 29.23
N PRO A 17 -37.04 2.19 29.58
CA PRO A 17 -36.92 2.86 30.90
C PRO A 17 -37.49 2.01 32.02
N PRO A 18 -36.81 1.89 33.13
CA PRO A 18 -37.44 1.52 34.40
C PRO A 18 -37.89 2.78 35.15
N THR A 19 -39.04 2.65 35.78
CA THR A 19 -39.73 3.58 36.65
C THR A 19 -38.90 4.01 37.85
N ALA A 20 -39.08 5.30 38.16
CA ALA A 20 -38.89 6.09 39.37
C ALA A 20 -38.15 5.51 40.58
N GLY A 21 -37.17 6.27 41.08
CA GLY A 21 -36.59 6.22 42.42
C GLY A 21 -35.54 7.30 42.62
N LEU A 22 -35.87 8.28 43.48
CA LEU A 22 -35.05 9.44 43.85
C LEU A 22 -33.69 9.06 44.47
N ALA A 23 -32.60 9.72 44.10
CA ALA A 23 -31.70 10.50 44.97
C ALA A 23 -30.31 10.69 44.34
N SER A 24 -29.94 11.95 44.20
CA SER A 24 -28.62 12.58 44.43
C SER A 24 -27.34 11.78 44.18
N ALA A 25 -26.61 12.14 43.11
CA ALA A 25 -25.16 12.34 43.13
C ALA A 25 -24.75 13.17 41.92
N ALA A 26 -24.45 14.43 42.14
CA ALA A 26 -23.76 15.30 41.23
C ALA A 26 -22.34 14.77 41.02
N ASN A 27 -21.98 14.35 39.81
CA ASN A 27 -20.60 14.15 39.41
C ASN A 27 -20.34 14.66 38.04
N HIS A 28 -19.59 15.73 37.97
CA HIS A 28 -18.70 16.28 36.96
C HIS A 28 -18.68 15.50 35.63
N VAL A 29 -19.65 15.79 34.80
CA VAL A 29 -19.45 15.76 33.34
C VAL A 29 -19.06 17.19 32.96
N SER A 30 -17.79 17.45 32.78
CA SER A 30 -17.30 18.68 32.20
C SER A 30 -17.85 18.77 30.77
N ASN A 31 -19.05 19.32 30.64
CA ASN A 31 -19.61 19.82 29.42
C ASN A 31 -18.67 20.93 28.92
N LEU A 32 -17.71 20.60 28.06
CA LEU A 32 -17.14 21.54 27.13
C LEU A 32 -18.30 22.01 26.21
N ARG A 33 -19.05 23.02 26.68
CA ARG A 33 -19.92 23.82 25.84
C ARG A 33 -19.03 24.45 24.78
N MET A 34 -18.94 23.81 23.62
CA MET A 34 -18.31 24.41 22.45
C MET A 34 -19.04 25.75 22.12
N LYS A 35 -18.29 26.80 21.98
CA LYS A 35 -18.78 28.05 21.46
C LYS A 35 -19.32 27.77 20.07
N ARG A 36 -20.60 28.05 19.83
CA ARG A 36 -21.22 28.04 18.48
C ARG A 36 -20.40 28.94 17.58
N GLY A 37 -19.64 28.32 16.62
CA GLY A 37 -18.86 29.05 15.61
C GLY A 37 -17.41 28.60 15.38
N GLU A 38 -16.80 27.71 16.19
CA GLU A 38 -15.45 27.25 15.91
C GLU A 38 -15.50 26.11 14.88
N LYS A 39 -15.00 26.38 13.66
CA LYS A 39 -14.75 25.37 12.62
C LYS A 39 -13.65 24.42 13.09
N ARG A 40 -14.00 23.16 13.28
CA ARG A 40 -13.11 22.16 13.87
C ARG A 40 -12.39 21.33 12.82
N TYR A 41 -13.00 21.18 11.65
CA TYR A 41 -12.50 20.33 10.59
C TYR A 41 -12.39 21.08 9.27
N ILE A 42 -11.43 20.68 8.45
CA ILE A 42 -11.10 21.32 7.18
C ILE A 42 -12.30 21.47 6.23
N TRP A 43 -13.20 20.47 6.18
CA TRP A 43 -14.39 20.49 5.34
C TRP A 43 -15.44 21.53 5.80
N GLN A 44 -15.31 22.09 7.00
CA GLN A 44 -16.18 23.17 7.52
C GLN A 44 -15.69 24.57 7.12
N ALA A 45 -14.57 24.68 6.40
CA ALA A 45 -14.06 25.95 5.91
C ALA A 45 -14.99 26.51 4.84
N ASP A 46 -15.18 27.85 4.79
CA ASP A 46 -16.09 28.51 3.82
C ASP A 46 -15.64 28.27 2.38
N ASP A 47 -14.32 28.20 2.16
CA ASP A 47 -13.73 27.98 0.84
C ASP A 47 -13.49 26.49 0.53
N TRP A 48 -14.03 25.55 1.31
CA TRP A 48 -13.93 24.13 1.02
C TRP A 48 -14.59 23.78 -0.32
N PRO A 49 -13.94 23.00 -1.18
CA PRO A 49 -12.63 22.33 -1.10
C PRO A 49 -11.52 23.05 -1.91
N HIS A 50 -11.47 24.37 -1.88
CA HIS A 50 -10.43 25.12 -2.60
C HIS A 50 -9.10 25.07 -1.86
N TRP A 51 -8.31 24.04 -2.21
CA TRP A 51 -7.02 23.74 -1.61
C TRP A 51 -5.99 24.85 -1.86
N ARG A 52 -5.18 25.15 -0.86
CA ARG A 52 -4.01 26.02 -0.96
C ARG A 52 -2.76 25.20 -0.62
N TYR A 53 -1.69 25.44 -1.34
CA TYR A 53 -0.38 24.86 -1.05
C TYR A 53 0.73 25.74 -1.60
N ASP A 54 1.88 25.71 -0.92
CA ASP A 54 3.09 26.41 -1.33
C ASP A 54 3.88 25.56 -2.34
N LEU A 55 3.62 25.78 -3.65
CA LEU A 55 4.31 25.07 -4.72
C LEU A 55 5.82 25.30 -4.72
N PRO A 56 6.34 26.53 -4.52
CA PRO A 56 7.78 26.75 -4.30
C PRO A 56 8.40 25.88 -3.22
N ALA A 57 7.77 25.75 -2.06
CA ALA A 57 8.26 24.89 -0.98
C ALA A 57 8.26 23.40 -1.34
N LEU A 58 7.39 22.97 -2.23
CA LEU A 58 7.28 21.58 -2.70
C LEU A 58 8.16 21.28 -3.93
N ALA A 59 8.64 22.31 -4.64
CA ALA A 59 9.23 22.19 -5.98
C ALA A 59 10.43 21.23 -6.02
N HIS A 60 11.34 21.30 -5.04
CA HIS A 60 12.52 20.43 -5.00
C HIS A 60 12.11 18.95 -4.85
N THR A 61 11.27 18.65 -3.86
CA THR A 61 10.78 17.27 -3.63
C THR A 61 9.99 16.76 -4.82
N LEU A 62 9.14 17.59 -5.43
CA LEU A 62 8.36 17.23 -6.62
C LEU A 62 9.27 16.88 -7.80
N ALA A 63 10.32 17.69 -8.04
CA ALA A 63 11.29 17.44 -9.11
C ALA A 63 12.07 16.15 -8.88
N ASP A 64 12.54 15.91 -7.64
CA ASP A 64 13.28 14.68 -7.30
C ASP A 64 12.42 13.42 -7.45
N VAL A 65 11.18 13.46 -6.99
CA VAL A 65 10.25 12.33 -7.12
C VAL A 65 9.90 12.08 -8.59
N SER A 66 9.62 13.13 -9.37
CA SER A 66 9.33 13.01 -10.80
C SER A 66 10.52 12.42 -11.57
N ARG A 67 11.75 12.86 -11.26
CA ARG A 67 12.99 12.31 -11.83
C ARG A 67 13.17 10.84 -11.46
N ALA A 68 12.98 10.47 -10.19
CA ALA A 68 13.09 9.09 -9.71
C ALA A 68 12.05 8.17 -10.37
N GLN A 69 10.80 8.66 -10.54
CA GLN A 69 9.72 7.98 -11.25
C GLN A 69 10.09 7.74 -12.72
N GLY A 70 10.53 8.79 -13.42
CA GLY A 70 10.95 8.68 -14.82
C GLY A 70 12.12 7.71 -15.02
N LEU A 71 13.11 7.71 -14.11
CA LEU A 71 14.22 6.78 -14.13
C LEU A 71 13.75 5.32 -13.93
N LEU A 72 12.87 5.06 -12.98
CA LEU A 72 12.31 3.72 -12.75
C LEU A 72 11.57 3.21 -13.98
N LEU A 73 10.69 4.04 -14.56
CA LEU A 73 9.90 3.68 -15.73
C LEU A 73 10.78 3.47 -16.98
N GLY A 74 11.80 4.33 -17.19
CA GLY A 74 12.77 4.19 -18.28
C GLY A 74 13.55 2.88 -18.17
N ARG A 75 14.07 2.55 -16.99
CA ARG A 75 14.77 1.28 -16.77
C ARG A 75 13.88 0.06 -17.04
N LEU A 76 12.60 0.15 -16.71
CA LEU A 76 11.63 -0.94 -16.96
C LEU A 76 11.24 -1.04 -18.44
N ALA A 77 11.33 0.04 -19.21
CA ALA A 77 11.09 0.00 -20.65
C ALA A 77 12.12 -0.86 -21.38
N ASP A 78 13.36 -0.88 -20.89
CA ASP A 78 14.49 -1.63 -21.46
C ASP A 78 14.54 -3.10 -21.01
N VAL A 79 13.70 -3.48 -20.06
CA VAL A 79 13.64 -4.85 -19.50
C VAL A 79 12.63 -5.68 -20.31
N GLY A 80 12.97 -6.95 -20.60
CA GLY A 80 12.08 -7.86 -21.31
C GLY A 80 10.73 -8.08 -20.59
N LEU A 81 9.68 -8.37 -21.34
CA LEU A 81 8.29 -8.48 -20.87
C LEU A 81 8.16 -9.34 -19.62
N THR A 82 8.78 -10.52 -19.58
CA THR A 82 8.70 -11.44 -18.42
C THR A 82 9.19 -10.81 -17.12
N LEU A 83 10.26 -10.03 -17.16
CA LEU A 83 10.79 -9.36 -15.96
C LEU A 83 9.93 -8.17 -15.55
N ARG A 84 9.38 -7.45 -16.53
CA ARG A 84 8.39 -6.38 -16.26
C ARG A 84 7.15 -6.94 -15.56
N ASP A 85 6.62 -8.04 -16.07
CA ASP A 85 5.44 -8.71 -15.49
C ASP A 85 5.72 -9.19 -14.06
N GLN A 86 6.91 -9.75 -13.81
CA GLN A 86 7.33 -10.15 -12.47
C GLN A 86 7.44 -8.94 -11.51
N ALA A 87 8.03 -7.84 -11.97
CA ALA A 87 8.15 -6.62 -11.17
C ALA A 87 6.76 -6.00 -10.87
N SER A 88 5.88 -5.96 -11.86
CA SER A 88 4.50 -5.49 -11.70
C SER A 88 3.70 -6.38 -10.75
N LEU A 89 3.78 -7.71 -10.91
CA LEU A 89 3.13 -8.68 -10.03
C LEU A 89 3.60 -8.51 -8.57
N ALA A 90 4.90 -8.29 -8.36
CA ALA A 90 5.44 -8.06 -7.01
C ALA A 90 4.90 -6.76 -6.41
N ALA A 91 4.93 -5.65 -7.14
CA ALA A 91 4.46 -4.35 -6.67
C ALA A 91 2.95 -4.37 -6.35
N LEU A 92 2.13 -4.96 -7.23
CA LEU A 92 0.69 -5.11 -7.01
C LEU A 92 0.36 -6.03 -5.84
N THR A 93 1.13 -7.12 -5.66
CA THR A 93 0.97 -8.02 -4.52
C THR A 93 1.22 -7.28 -3.21
N ASP A 94 2.31 -6.52 -3.14
CA ASP A 94 2.62 -5.69 -1.96
C ASP A 94 1.53 -4.65 -1.71
N ASP A 95 1.02 -4.02 -2.76
CA ASP A 95 0.00 -2.98 -2.62
C ASP A 95 -1.31 -3.54 -2.04
N VAL A 96 -1.80 -4.66 -2.57
CA VAL A 96 -3.00 -5.36 -2.07
C VAL A 96 -2.83 -5.83 -0.62
N LEU A 97 -1.69 -6.45 -0.30
CA LEU A 97 -1.40 -6.91 1.06
C LEU A 97 -1.34 -5.74 2.04
N LYS A 98 -0.60 -4.69 1.69
CA LYS A 98 -0.31 -3.60 2.61
C LYS A 98 -1.47 -2.63 2.76
N THR A 99 -2.28 -2.40 1.72
CA THR A 99 -3.50 -1.61 1.87
C THR A 99 -4.49 -2.26 2.84
N SER A 100 -4.58 -3.59 2.88
CA SER A 100 -5.40 -4.33 3.84
C SER A 100 -4.76 -4.35 5.24
N GLU A 101 -3.44 -4.53 5.33
CA GLU A 101 -2.70 -4.57 6.60
C GLU A 101 -2.73 -3.21 7.35
N ILE A 102 -2.76 -2.07 6.63
CA ILE A 102 -2.97 -0.74 7.22
C ILE A 102 -4.27 -0.70 8.02
N GLU A 103 -5.33 -1.33 7.53
CA GLU A 103 -6.63 -1.41 8.20
C GLU A 103 -6.71 -2.57 9.23
N GLY A 104 -5.61 -3.29 9.43
CA GLY A 104 -5.51 -4.37 10.41
C GLY A 104 -5.95 -5.73 9.90
N GLU A 105 -6.15 -5.87 8.59
CA GLU A 105 -6.55 -7.10 7.93
C GLU A 105 -5.34 -7.78 7.30
N LYS A 106 -5.19 -9.09 7.51
CA LYS A 106 -4.09 -9.88 6.96
C LYS A 106 -4.64 -10.82 5.87
N LEU A 107 -4.20 -10.59 4.64
CA LEU A 107 -4.49 -11.46 3.51
C LEU A 107 -3.36 -12.47 3.32
N ASP A 108 -3.70 -13.65 2.77
CA ASP A 108 -2.71 -14.67 2.44
C ASP A 108 -1.93 -14.27 1.18
N PHE A 109 -0.60 -14.28 1.28
CA PHE A 109 0.31 -13.90 0.20
C PHE A 109 0.10 -14.74 -1.07
N ALA A 110 -0.04 -16.07 -0.93
CA ALA A 110 -0.18 -16.96 -2.07
C ALA A 110 -1.52 -16.75 -2.79
N SER A 111 -2.59 -16.51 -2.03
CA SER A 111 -3.92 -16.20 -2.56
C SER A 111 -3.93 -14.87 -3.33
N VAL A 112 -3.34 -13.81 -2.77
CA VAL A 112 -3.24 -12.48 -3.41
C VAL A 112 -2.43 -12.58 -4.70
N ARG A 113 -1.22 -13.15 -4.64
CA ARG A 113 -0.34 -13.30 -5.80
C ARG A 113 -1.00 -14.11 -6.92
N SER A 114 -1.70 -15.21 -6.56
CA SER A 114 -2.42 -16.05 -7.53
C SER A 114 -3.62 -15.35 -8.13
N SER A 115 -4.35 -14.54 -7.35
CA SER A 115 -5.48 -13.75 -7.82
C SER A 115 -5.05 -12.71 -8.85
N ILE A 116 -3.97 -11.98 -8.59
CA ILE A 116 -3.39 -10.99 -9.53
C ILE A 116 -2.89 -11.69 -10.80
N ALA A 117 -2.12 -12.79 -10.66
CA ALA A 117 -1.56 -13.52 -11.79
C ALA A 117 -2.65 -14.02 -12.75
N ARG A 118 -3.78 -14.57 -12.22
CA ARG A 118 -4.93 -14.99 -13.05
C ARG A 118 -5.50 -13.85 -13.88
N ARG A 119 -5.65 -12.64 -13.30
CA ARG A 119 -6.22 -11.47 -13.98
C ARG A 119 -5.30 -10.87 -15.02
N LEU A 120 -3.99 -10.95 -14.77
CA LEU A 120 -2.97 -10.48 -15.71
C LEU A 120 -2.58 -11.54 -16.76
N GLY A 121 -3.12 -12.77 -16.68
CA GLY A 121 -2.75 -13.87 -17.59
C GLY A 121 -1.31 -14.36 -17.41
N LEU A 122 -0.73 -14.21 -16.22
CA LEU A 122 0.65 -14.59 -15.93
C LEU A 122 0.74 -16.04 -15.44
N ASP A 123 1.65 -16.81 -16.02
CA ASP A 123 2.00 -18.14 -15.52
C ASP A 123 2.98 -18.01 -14.35
N ILE A 124 2.54 -18.41 -13.17
CA ILE A 124 3.36 -18.47 -11.95
C ILE A 124 3.52 -19.90 -11.40
N GLY A 125 3.15 -20.90 -12.19
CA GLY A 125 3.08 -22.29 -11.79
C GLY A 125 1.78 -22.62 -11.02
N ALA A 126 1.90 -23.29 -9.86
CA ALA A 126 0.73 -23.63 -9.06
C ALA A 126 0.02 -22.39 -8.48
N LEU A 127 -1.30 -22.31 -8.73
CA LEU A 127 -2.15 -21.23 -8.23
C LEU A 127 -2.85 -21.66 -6.94
N ALA A 128 -2.90 -20.76 -5.96
CA ALA A 128 -3.74 -20.93 -4.78
C ALA A 128 -5.25 -20.88 -5.15
N PRO A 129 -6.12 -21.50 -4.33
CA PRO A 129 -7.57 -21.38 -4.50
C PRO A 129 -8.04 -19.93 -4.54
N ALA A 130 -9.16 -19.70 -5.22
CA ALA A 130 -9.78 -18.39 -5.26
C ALA A 130 -10.41 -18.05 -3.89
N ASP A 131 -10.23 -16.81 -3.44
CA ASP A 131 -10.84 -16.26 -2.24
C ASP A 131 -11.58 -14.97 -2.64
N ARG A 132 -12.90 -14.92 -2.45
CA ARG A 132 -13.74 -13.79 -2.88
C ARG A 132 -13.36 -12.49 -2.21
N HIS A 133 -12.89 -12.54 -0.98
CA HIS A 133 -12.48 -11.35 -0.26
C HIS A 133 -11.15 -10.80 -0.81
N VAL A 134 -10.18 -11.69 -1.03
CA VAL A 134 -8.92 -11.34 -1.71
C VAL A 134 -9.22 -10.81 -3.11
N ASP A 135 -10.08 -11.52 -3.87
CA ASP A 135 -10.45 -11.13 -5.23
C ASP A 135 -11.02 -9.72 -5.30
N GLY A 136 -11.86 -9.32 -4.33
CA GLY A 136 -12.45 -7.98 -4.30
C GLY A 136 -11.42 -6.86 -4.08
N VAL A 137 -10.42 -7.07 -3.21
CA VAL A 137 -9.33 -6.08 -3.02
C VAL A 137 -8.47 -6.01 -4.27
N VAL A 138 -8.16 -7.16 -4.89
CA VAL A 138 -7.38 -7.23 -6.14
C VAL A 138 -8.11 -6.52 -7.27
N ASP A 139 -9.42 -6.75 -7.44
CA ASP A 139 -10.22 -6.10 -8.48
C ASP A 139 -10.19 -4.57 -8.35
N MET A 140 -10.34 -4.05 -7.13
CA MET A 140 -10.24 -2.61 -6.86
C MET A 140 -8.86 -2.04 -7.24
N VAL A 141 -7.78 -2.69 -6.82
CA VAL A 141 -6.40 -2.20 -7.09
C VAL A 141 -6.08 -2.26 -8.58
N LEU A 142 -6.46 -3.34 -9.26
CA LEU A 142 -6.23 -3.48 -10.70
C LEU A 142 -7.08 -2.50 -11.52
N ASP A 143 -8.34 -2.30 -11.14
CA ASP A 143 -9.18 -1.29 -11.80
C ASP A 143 -8.63 0.12 -11.58
N ALA A 144 -8.16 0.45 -10.38
CA ALA A 144 -7.54 1.75 -10.09
C ALA A 144 -6.26 1.97 -10.92
N THR A 145 -5.44 0.96 -11.13
CA THR A 145 -4.14 1.06 -11.81
C THR A 145 -4.25 0.83 -13.31
N ALA A 146 -4.58 -0.38 -13.76
CA ALA A 146 -4.69 -0.72 -15.18
C ALA A 146 -5.88 0.01 -15.85
N GLY A 147 -6.98 0.24 -15.12
CA GLY A 147 -8.14 1.01 -15.57
C GLY A 147 -8.01 2.54 -15.36
N SER A 148 -6.83 3.06 -15.09
CA SER A 148 -6.64 4.48 -14.69
C SER A 148 -7.09 5.50 -15.72
N ARG A 149 -7.05 5.16 -17.02
CA ARG A 149 -7.50 6.04 -18.13
C ARG A 149 -9.01 6.21 -18.19
N GLN A 150 -9.77 5.28 -17.57
CA GLN A 150 -11.23 5.40 -17.52
C GLN A 150 -11.63 6.53 -16.55
N PRO A 151 -12.72 7.24 -16.82
CA PRO A 151 -13.23 8.26 -15.91
C PRO A 151 -13.52 7.67 -14.52
N LEU A 152 -13.28 8.46 -13.49
CA LEU A 152 -13.76 8.14 -12.14
C LEU A 152 -15.25 8.48 -12.07
N THR A 153 -16.09 7.51 -11.67
CA THR A 153 -17.53 7.73 -11.53
C THR A 153 -18.02 7.25 -10.17
N ALA A 154 -19.21 7.69 -9.79
CA ALA A 154 -19.86 7.24 -8.56
C ALA A 154 -20.09 5.72 -8.58
N GLU A 155 -20.50 5.17 -9.73
CA GLU A 155 -20.71 3.75 -9.93
C GLU A 155 -19.42 2.96 -9.75
N ARG A 156 -18.29 3.48 -10.27
CA ARG A 156 -16.97 2.85 -10.12
C ARG A 156 -16.54 2.79 -8.66
N LEU A 157 -16.64 3.90 -7.93
CA LEU A 157 -16.34 3.94 -6.50
C LEU A 157 -17.24 3.03 -5.66
N ARG A 158 -18.54 3.00 -5.97
CA ARG A 158 -19.51 2.09 -5.34
C ARG A 158 -19.23 0.63 -5.68
N GLY A 159 -18.78 0.35 -6.90
CA GLY A 159 -18.32 -0.96 -7.34
C GLY A 159 -17.11 -1.44 -6.54
N TRP A 160 -16.10 -0.59 -6.33
CA TRP A 160 -14.95 -0.90 -5.48
C TRP A 160 -15.38 -1.23 -4.05
N HIS A 161 -16.30 -0.43 -3.50
CA HIS A 161 -16.84 -0.68 -2.16
C HIS A 161 -17.59 -2.02 -2.08
N ALA A 162 -18.39 -2.35 -3.09
CA ALA A 162 -19.11 -3.64 -3.16
C ALA A 162 -18.14 -4.82 -3.27
N ALA A 163 -17.05 -4.68 -4.02
CA ALA A 163 -16.00 -5.69 -4.13
C ALA A 163 -15.27 -5.94 -2.81
N LEU A 164 -15.00 -4.89 -2.02
CA LEU A 164 -14.39 -5.03 -0.69
C LEU A 164 -15.26 -5.77 0.33
N PHE A 165 -16.58 -5.69 0.19
CA PHE A 165 -17.55 -6.24 1.17
C PHE A 165 -18.58 -7.18 0.53
N PRO A 166 -18.16 -8.29 -0.09
CA PRO A 166 -19.05 -9.17 -0.85
C PRO A 166 -20.13 -9.85 0.02
N THR A 167 -19.92 -9.89 1.34
CA THR A 167 -20.87 -10.47 2.30
C THR A 167 -21.84 -9.44 2.89
N GLY A 168 -21.65 -8.15 2.64
CA GLY A 168 -22.42 -7.08 3.27
C GLY A 168 -22.01 -6.77 4.71
N HIS A 169 -20.84 -7.27 5.15
CA HIS A 169 -20.37 -7.10 6.51
C HIS A 169 -18.92 -6.59 6.54
N SER A 170 -18.63 -5.77 7.54
CA SER A 170 -17.28 -5.43 7.97
C SER A 170 -17.06 -6.07 9.35
N GLY A 171 -16.22 -7.10 9.42
CA GLY A 171 -16.12 -7.95 10.58
C GLY A 171 -17.49 -8.53 10.96
N MET A 172 -17.98 -8.25 12.18
CA MET A 172 -19.30 -8.68 12.64
C MET A 172 -20.43 -7.67 12.38
N SER A 173 -20.10 -6.49 11.86
CA SER A 173 -21.08 -5.42 11.68
C SER A 173 -21.63 -5.44 10.26
N LYS A 174 -22.97 -5.41 10.13
CA LYS A 174 -23.63 -5.19 8.84
C LYS A 174 -23.44 -3.74 8.42
N ILE A 175 -23.03 -3.51 7.18
CA ILE A 175 -22.80 -2.19 6.60
C ILE A 175 -23.63 -1.97 5.34
N VAL A 176 -23.79 -0.70 4.95
CA VAL A 176 -24.40 -0.32 3.67
C VAL A 176 -23.38 -0.49 2.55
N VAL A 177 -23.61 -1.45 1.65
CA VAL A 177 -22.66 -1.81 0.58
C VAL A 177 -23.06 -1.19 -0.76
N GLY A 178 -22.08 -0.67 -1.50
CA GLY A 178 -22.28 -0.14 -2.86
C GLY A 178 -23.13 1.13 -2.93
N ARG A 179 -23.27 1.86 -1.82
CA ARG A 179 -23.97 3.15 -1.71
C ARG A 179 -23.22 4.07 -0.75
N TRP A 180 -23.44 5.37 -0.86
CA TRP A 180 -22.98 6.31 0.13
C TRP A 180 -23.65 6.00 1.48
N ARG A 181 -22.90 6.18 2.57
CA ARG A 181 -23.42 5.99 3.93
C ARG A 181 -24.59 6.92 4.23
N ASP A 182 -25.35 6.54 5.22
CA ASP A 182 -26.31 7.41 5.89
C ASP A 182 -25.85 7.69 7.33
N ASP A 183 -26.48 8.64 8.01
CA ASP A 183 -26.20 8.95 9.41
C ASP A 183 -27.22 8.30 10.36
N ALA A 184 -27.85 7.18 9.96
CA ALA A 184 -28.86 6.48 10.77
C ALA A 184 -28.33 6.03 12.13
N ASN A 185 -27.01 5.79 12.23
CA ASN A 185 -26.32 5.41 13.46
C ASN A 185 -25.53 6.57 14.11
N GLY A 186 -25.77 7.81 13.68
CA GLY A 186 -25.03 9.01 14.10
C GLY A 186 -23.95 9.44 13.09
N PRO A 187 -23.26 10.56 13.37
CA PRO A 187 -22.26 11.09 12.46
C PRO A 187 -21.09 10.13 12.27
N MET A 188 -20.53 10.12 11.06
CA MET A 188 -19.35 9.31 10.74
C MET A 188 -18.12 9.88 11.43
N GLN A 189 -17.49 9.08 12.28
CA GLN A 189 -16.32 9.46 13.06
C GLN A 189 -15.19 8.44 12.93
N VAL A 190 -13.98 8.93 12.79
CA VAL A 190 -12.76 8.14 12.92
C VAL A 190 -12.33 8.14 14.39
N VAL A 191 -12.35 6.98 15.02
CA VAL A 191 -12.13 6.84 16.45
C VAL A 191 -11.02 5.85 16.78
N SER A 192 -10.42 5.98 17.98
CA SER A 192 -9.52 4.98 18.56
C SER A 192 -9.81 4.78 20.04
N GLY A 193 -9.43 3.62 20.57
CA GLY A 193 -9.64 3.27 21.98
C GLY A 193 -10.77 2.27 22.21
N PRO A 194 -10.98 1.81 23.46
CA PRO A 194 -11.99 0.82 23.78
C PRO A 194 -13.41 1.39 23.69
N ILE A 195 -14.39 0.52 23.46
CA ILE A 195 -15.81 0.88 23.42
C ILE A 195 -16.19 1.62 24.73
N GLY A 196 -16.85 2.77 24.56
CA GLY A 196 -17.26 3.65 25.67
C GLY A 196 -16.20 4.64 26.19
N ARG A 197 -14.95 4.56 25.68
CA ARG A 197 -13.86 5.52 25.96
C ARG A 197 -13.04 5.84 24.71
N HIS A 198 -13.70 5.99 23.56
CA HIS A 198 -13.00 6.29 22.32
C HIS A 198 -12.66 7.77 22.23
N LYS A 199 -11.49 8.02 21.62
CA LYS A 199 -11.04 9.35 21.22
C LYS A 199 -11.49 9.58 19.77
N VAL A 200 -12.24 10.66 19.51
CA VAL A 200 -12.60 11.08 18.17
C VAL A 200 -11.41 11.84 17.56
N HIS A 201 -10.89 11.33 16.46
CA HIS A 201 -9.82 11.92 15.69
C HIS A 201 -10.36 12.87 14.62
N PHE A 202 -11.41 12.44 13.94
CA PHE A 202 -12.03 13.20 12.85
C PHE A 202 -13.52 12.88 12.80
N GLU A 203 -14.31 13.86 12.33
CA GLU A 203 -15.72 13.72 11.98
C GLU A 203 -15.91 14.18 10.55
N ALA A 204 -16.47 13.31 9.72
CA ALA A 204 -16.66 13.54 8.30
C ALA A 204 -17.89 14.44 8.03
N PRO A 205 -18.04 14.99 6.81
CA PRO A 205 -19.25 15.71 6.40
C PRO A 205 -20.52 14.90 6.67
N PRO A 206 -21.66 15.52 6.96
CA PRO A 206 -22.92 14.82 7.20
C PRO A 206 -23.41 14.09 5.93
N ALA A 207 -24.20 13.04 6.11
CA ALA A 207 -24.62 12.16 5.02
C ALA A 207 -25.46 12.88 3.95
N ASP A 208 -26.22 13.90 4.33
CA ASP A 208 -27.03 14.69 3.40
C ASP A 208 -26.18 15.55 2.45
N ALA A 209 -24.95 15.90 2.83
CA ALA A 209 -23.99 16.61 1.98
C ALA A 209 -23.25 15.67 0.99
N LEU A 210 -23.20 14.37 1.22
CA LEU A 210 -22.34 13.43 0.48
C LEU A 210 -22.60 13.41 -1.02
N ALA A 211 -23.84 13.54 -1.45
CA ALA A 211 -24.17 13.52 -2.87
C ALA A 211 -23.50 14.69 -3.62
N ALA A 212 -23.55 15.90 -3.02
CA ALA A 212 -22.92 17.09 -3.58
C ALA A 212 -21.38 17.03 -3.47
N GLU A 213 -20.85 16.63 -2.32
CA GLU A 213 -19.42 16.48 -2.08
C GLU A 213 -18.78 15.49 -3.07
N MET A 214 -19.40 14.34 -3.27
CA MET A 214 -18.89 13.32 -4.20
C MET A 214 -19.05 13.72 -5.66
N ALA A 215 -20.13 14.43 -6.03
CA ALA A 215 -20.27 14.98 -7.38
C ALA A 215 -19.15 15.98 -7.68
N GLN A 216 -18.87 16.93 -6.78
CA GLN A 216 -17.80 17.90 -6.92
C GLN A 216 -16.41 17.23 -6.98
N PHE A 217 -16.15 16.25 -6.12
CA PHE A 217 -14.90 15.46 -6.16
C PHE A 217 -14.72 14.74 -7.50
N ILE A 218 -15.76 14.07 -8.00
CA ILE A 218 -15.73 13.30 -9.25
C ILE A 218 -15.53 14.23 -10.46
N ASP A 219 -16.21 15.38 -10.48
CA ASP A 219 -16.06 16.37 -11.54
C ASP A 219 -14.61 16.89 -11.59
N TRP A 220 -14.05 17.30 -10.45
CA TRP A 220 -12.64 17.72 -10.37
C TRP A 220 -11.67 16.58 -10.75
N ALA A 221 -11.95 15.35 -10.34
CA ALA A 221 -11.12 14.18 -10.62
C ALA A 221 -10.96 13.88 -12.12
N ASN A 222 -11.96 14.26 -12.92
CA ASN A 222 -12.00 14.01 -14.36
C ASN A 222 -11.60 15.22 -15.22
N GLN A 223 -11.42 16.39 -14.61
CA GLN A 223 -10.98 17.60 -15.30
C GLN A 223 -9.46 17.75 -15.24
N ASP A 224 -8.90 18.41 -16.25
CA ASP A 224 -7.54 18.94 -16.15
C ASP A 224 -7.63 20.33 -15.47
N THR A 225 -7.23 20.34 -14.21
CA THR A 225 -7.31 21.53 -13.35
C THR A 225 -5.95 22.23 -13.21
N GLY A 226 -4.93 21.77 -13.95
CA GLY A 226 -3.62 22.41 -14.05
C GLY A 226 -2.65 22.11 -12.90
N GLU A 227 -3.05 21.31 -11.91
CA GLU A 227 -2.12 20.86 -10.86
C GLU A 227 -1.09 19.88 -11.43
N PRO A 228 0.17 19.91 -10.95
CA PRO A 228 1.12 18.85 -11.24
C PRO A 228 0.54 17.47 -10.89
N ALA A 229 0.72 16.49 -11.77
CA ALA A 229 0.05 15.18 -11.66
C ALA A 229 0.25 14.49 -10.30
N LEU A 230 1.46 14.57 -9.70
CA LEU A 230 1.75 14.00 -8.38
C LEU A 230 1.08 14.78 -7.25
N ILE A 231 0.93 16.09 -7.39
CA ILE A 231 0.16 16.92 -6.45
C ILE A 231 -1.31 16.53 -6.52
N LYS A 232 -1.85 16.38 -7.73
CA LYS A 232 -3.25 15.94 -7.94
C LYS A 232 -3.53 14.59 -7.29
N ALA A 233 -2.59 13.65 -7.35
CA ALA A 233 -2.69 12.36 -6.67
C ALA A 233 -2.79 12.51 -5.13
N GLY A 234 -1.95 13.37 -4.55
CA GLY A 234 -1.98 13.65 -3.11
C GLY A 234 -3.28 14.35 -2.67
N LEU A 235 -3.77 15.31 -3.47
CA LEU A 235 -5.05 15.99 -3.22
C LEU A 235 -6.23 15.02 -3.32
N ALA A 236 -6.27 14.17 -4.35
CA ALA A 236 -7.34 13.18 -4.54
C ALA A 236 -7.46 12.22 -3.36
N HIS A 237 -6.32 11.73 -2.87
CA HIS A 237 -6.26 10.88 -1.68
C HIS A 237 -6.82 11.60 -0.45
N LEU A 238 -6.33 12.82 -0.16
CA LEU A 238 -6.77 13.61 0.99
C LEU A 238 -8.25 13.94 0.93
N TRP A 239 -8.71 14.39 -0.24
CA TRP A 239 -10.11 14.78 -0.42
C TRP A 239 -11.04 13.60 -0.17
N PHE A 240 -10.80 12.46 -0.83
CA PHE A 240 -11.63 11.28 -0.67
C PHE A 240 -11.67 10.78 0.79
N VAL A 241 -10.49 10.68 1.46
CA VAL A 241 -10.45 10.23 2.85
C VAL A 241 -11.07 11.23 3.82
N THR A 242 -11.18 12.51 3.44
CA THR A 242 -11.85 13.56 4.23
C THR A 242 -13.36 13.50 4.08
N VAL A 243 -13.88 13.31 2.86
CA VAL A 243 -15.33 13.14 2.64
C VAL A 243 -15.84 11.84 3.30
N HIS A 244 -15.05 10.80 3.29
CA HIS A 244 -15.35 9.53 3.97
C HIS A 244 -16.73 8.96 3.63
N PRO A 245 -17.02 8.69 2.33
CA PRO A 245 -18.39 8.53 1.85
C PRO A 245 -19.03 7.18 2.16
N PHE A 246 -18.31 6.20 2.70
CA PHE A 246 -18.82 4.86 3.00
C PHE A 246 -18.81 4.54 4.49
N ASP A 247 -19.57 3.51 4.89
CA ASP A 247 -19.59 3.03 6.29
C ASP A 247 -18.24 2.46 6.74
N ASP A 248 -17.51 1.82 5.82
CA ASP A 248 -16.16 1.29 6.02
C ASP A 248 -15.40 1.22 4.69
N GLY A 249 -14.11 0.86 4.71
CA GLY A 249 -13.28 0.73 3.51
C GLY A 249 -12.78 2.04 2.91
N ASN A 250 -13.11 3.19 3.49
CA ASN A 250 -12.70 4.50 2.98
C ASN A 250 -11.18 4.64 2.86
N GLY A 251 -10.42 4.09 3.80
CA GLY A 251 -8.95 4.12 3.74
C GLY A 251 -8.40 3.34 2.55
N ARG A 252 -8.91 2.13 2.30
CA ARG A 252 -8.51 1.29 1.14
C ARG A 252 -8.87 1.98 -0.18
N ILE A 253 -10.09 2.53 -0.28
CA ILE A 253 -10.54 3.24 -1.48
C ILE A 253 -9.77 4.55 -1.67
N ALA A 254 -9.46 5.31 -0.62
CA ALA A 254 -8.65 6.53 -0.72
C ALA A 254 -7.25 6.23 -1.28
N ARG A 255 -6.61 5.14 -0.85
CA ARG A 255 -5.32 4.69 -1.41
C ARG A 255 -5.47 4.26 -2.87
N ALA A 256 -6.51 3.51 -3.21
CA ALA A 256 -6.81 3.15 -4.60
C ALA A 256 -7.09 4.39 -5.49
N VAL A 257 -7.77 5.42 -4.96
CA VAL A 257 -7.92 6.72 -5.64
C VAL A 257 -6.55 7.37 -5.85
N GLY A 258 -5.70 7.42 -4.83
CA GLY A 258 -4.32 7.91 -4.97
C GLY A 258 -3.55 7.14 -6.05
N ASP A 259 -3.65 5.81 -6.08
CA ASP A 259 -3.00 4.95 -7.06
C ASP A 259 -3.54 5.16 -8.48
N LEU A 260 -4.83 5.42 -8.65
CA LEU A 260 -5.41 5.79 -9.95
C LEU A 260 -4.76 7.06 -10.51
N PHE A 261 -4.60 8.10 -9.70
CA PHE A 261 -3.96 9.33 -10.14
C PHE A 261 -2.46 9.18 -10.35
N LEU A 262 -1.78 8.36 -9.55
CA LEU A 262 -0.38 8.03 -9.78
C LEU A 262 -0.20 7.22 -11.07
N ALA A 263 -1.09 6.28 -11.39
CA ALA A 263 -1.05 5.54 -12.66
C ALA A 263 -1.31 6.45 -13.87
N ARG A 264 -2.17 7.47 -13.73
CA ARG A 264 -2.33 8.54 -14.74
C ARG A 264 -1.03 9.33 -14.92
N ALA A 265 -0.35 9.66 -13.82
CA ALA A 265 0.93 10.37 -13.85
C ALA A 265 2.06 9.53 -14.44
N ASP A 266 2.08 8.21 -14.18
CA ASP A 266 3.03 7.26 -14.76
C ASP A 266 2.84 7.12 -16.28
N GLY A 267 1.63 7.36 -16.80
CA GLY A 267 1.27 7.14 -18.20
C GLY A 267 1.35 5.65 -18.62
N ALA A 268 1.48 4.75 -17.66
CA ALA A 268 1.66 3.31 -17.86
C ALA A 268 0.50 2.54 -17.23
N GLU A 269 0.11 1.44 -17.88
CA GLU A 269 -0.93 0.54 -17.35
C GLU A 269 -0.39 -0.41 -16.26
N GLN A 270 0.92 -0.63 -16.25
CA GLN A 270 1.59 -1.48 -15.27
C GLN A 270 2.13 -0.64 -14.12
N ARG A 271 1.91 -1.13 -12.90
CA ARG A 271 2.40 -0.55 -11.66
C ARG A 271 3.68 -1.25 -11.21
N PHE A 272 4.69 -0.48 -10.79
CA PHE A 272 6.00 -1.02 -10.42
C PHE A 272 6.48 -0.61 -9.02
N TYR A 273 5.70 0.13 -8.27
CA TYR A 273 5.96 0.52 -6.88
C TYR A 273 4.66 0.50 -6.09
N SER A 274 4.73 0.30 -4.78
CA SER A 274 3.58 0.31 -3.88
C SER A 274 3.68 1.47 -2.91
N LEU A 275 2.77 2.44 -3.06
CA LEU A 275 2.62 3.51 -2.08
C LEU A 275 2.07 2.96 -0.76
N SER A 276 1.13 2.01 -0.81
CA SER A 276 0.55 1.37 0.38
C SER A 276 1.62 0.63 1.21
N ALA A 277 2.63 0.01 0.57
CA ALA A 277 3.74 -0.62 1.29
C ALA A 277 4.57 0.40 2.07
N GLN A 278 4.80 1.57 1.52
CA GLN A 278 5.53 2.62 2.22
C GLN A 278 4.68 3.28 3.32
N ILE A 279 3.40 3.53 3.05
CA ILE A 279 2.44 4.02 4.07
C ILE A 279 2.38 3.05 5.27
N GLN A 280 2.38 1.73 5.03
CA GLN A 280 2.37 0.74 6.10
C GLN A 280 3.61 0.84 6.99
N ARG A 281 4.80 1.07 6.41
CA ARG A 281 6.04 1.30 7.17
C ARG A 281 5.97 2.57 8.02
N GLU A 282 5.29 3.60 7.51
CA GLU A 282 5.13 4.92 8.11
C GLU A 282 3.71 5.13 8.69
N ARG A 283 3.02 4.03 9.06
CA ARG A 283 1.60 4.05 9.41
C ARG A 283 1.23 5.07 10.47
N ARG A 284 2.08 5.27 11.46
CA ARG A 284 1.86 6.25 12.52
C ARG A 284 1.88 7.67 11.96
N ASP A 285 2.89 8.00 11.17
CA ASP A 285 3.07 9.33 10.59
C ASP A 285 1.94 9.65 9.61
N TYR A 286 1.46 8.65 8.86
CA TYR A 286 0.29 8.76 8.00
C TYR A 286 -0.96 9.20 8.75
N TYR A 287 -1.30 8.53 9.85
CA TYR A 287 -2.48 8.93 10.62
C TYR A 287 -2.29 10.26 11.35
N ASP A 288 -1.09 10.55 11.84
CA ASP A 288 -0.78 11.80 12.53
C ASP A 288 -0.86 13.01 11.56
N ILE A 289 -0.36 12.87 10.30
CA ILE A 289 -0.49 13.94 9.30
C ILE A 289 -1.91 14.11 8.80
N LEU A 290 -2.68 13.02 8.60
CA LEU A 290 -4.09 13.10 8.25
C LEU A 290 -4.89 13.84 9.32
N GLU A 291 -4.79 13.42 10.59
CA GLU A 291 -5.51 14.06 11.70
C GLU A 291 -5.18 15.55 11.79
N ARG A 292 -3.90 15.91 11.66
CA ARG A 292 -3.45 17.31 11.70
C ARG A 292 -4.01 18.13 10.53
N THR A 293 -3.96 17.57 9.32
CA THR A 293 -4.46 18.26 8.11
C THR A 293 -5.97 18.41 8.16
N GLN A 294 -6.70 17.36 8.53
CA GLN A 294 -8.16 17.38 8.62
C GLN A 294 -8.71 18.29 9.73
N LYS A 295 -7.89 18.66 10.72
CA LYS A 295 -8.19 19.64 11.77
C LYS A 295 -7.56 21.01 11.51
N GLY A 296 -6.88 21.16 10.39
CA GLY A 296 -6.19 22.40 10.00
C GLY A 296 -7.02 23.31 9.10
N SER A 297 -6.31 24.17 8.39
CA SER A 297 -6.85 25.04 7.35
C SER A 297 -6.81 24.35 5.98
N LEU A 298 -7.29 25.05 4.94
CA LEU A 298 -7.18 24.60 3.55
C LEU A 298 -5.75 24.63 2.98
N ASP A 299 -4.76 25.10 3.75
CA ASP A 299 -3.36 24.94 3.40
C ASP A 299 -2.91 23.51 3.68
N VAL A 300 -2.68 22.76 2.61
CA VAL A 300 -2.31 21.32 2.66
C VAL A 300 -0.85 21.07 2.28
N THR A 301 0.00 22.10 2.33
CA THR A 301 1.43 21.99 1.99
C THR A 301 2.12 20.88 2.78
N ALA A 302 1.87 20.78 4.09
CA ALA A 302 2.47 19.76 4.94
C ALA A 302 2.04 18.33 4.57
N TRP A 303 0.77 18.14 4.18
CA TRP A 303 0.29 16.86 3.67
C TRP A 303 0.97 16.48 2.36
N LEU A 304 1.04 17.41 1.41
CA LEU A 304 1.64 17.17 0.10
C LEU A 304 3.15 16.90 0.22
N ALA A 305 3.85 17.60 1.12
CA ALA A 305 5.26 17.33 1.41
C ALA A 305 5.47 15.90 1.94
N TRP A 306 4.61 15.46 2.87
CA TRP A 306 4.63 14.10 3.39
C TRP A 306 4.32 13.08 2.29
N PHE A 307 3.25 13.32 1.51
CA PHE A 307 2.82 12.42 0.43
C PHE A 307 3.91 12.23 -0.62
N LEU A 308 4.52 13.33 -1.11
CA LEU A 308 5.62 13.29 -2.08
C LEU A 308 6.85 12.57 -1.50
N GLY A 309 7.22 12.87 -0.25
CA GLY A 309 8.34 12.19 0.42
C GLY A 309 8.11 10.69 0.55
N THR A 310 6.90 10.27 0.94
CA THR A 310 6.51 8.85 1.03
C THR A 310 6.53 8.18 -0.34
N LEU A 311 6.03 8.86 -1.39
CA LEU A 311 6.09 8.38 -2.77
C LEU A 311 7.54 8.21 -3.25
N GLY A 312 8.43 9.18 -2.96
CA GLY A 312 9.85 9.09 -3.31
C GLY A 312 10.52 7.86 -2.67
N ARG A 313 10.22 7.58 -1.40
CA ARG A 313 10.72 6.37 -0.71
C ARG A 313 10.13 5.08 -1.27
N ALA A 314 8.86 5.07 -1.67
CA ALA A 314 8.23 3.93 -2.34
C ALA A 314 8.93 3.61 -3.68
N ILE A 315 9.21 4.63 -4.49
CA ILE A 315 9.93 4.50 -5.76
C ILE A 315 11.37 4.02 -5.53
N ALA A 316 12.08 4.57 -4.55
CA ALA A 316 13.43 4.13 -4.20
C ALA A 316 13.46 2.65 -3.77
N SER A 317 12.48 2.20 -2.98
CA SER A 317 12.33 0.80 -2.60
C SER A 317 12.10 -0.11 -3.82
N ALA A 318 11.29 0.35 -4.78
CA ALA A 318 11.05 -0.37 -6.02
C ALA A 318 12.31 -0.48 -6.90
N GLN A 319 13.13 0.57 -6.95
CA GLN A 319 14.43 0.52 -7.67
C GLN A 319 15.36 -0.54 -7.08
N VAL A 320 15.46 -0.63 -5.75
CA VAL A 320 16.25 -1.68 -5.07
C VAL A 320 15.72 -3.08 -5.43
N THR A 321 14.40 -3.26 -5.44
CA THR A 321 13.77 -4.54 -5.84
C THR A 321 14.10 -4.87 -7.30
N LEU A 322 14.00 -3.90 -8.20
CA LEU A 322 14.33 -4.07 -9.62
C LEU A 322 15.81 -4.43 -9.80
N ASP A 323 16.72 -3.79 -9.07
CA ASP A 323 18.15 -4.12 -9.10
C ASP A 323 18.39 -5.59 -8.74
N GLY A 324 17.72 -6.10 -7.72
CA GLY A 324 17.78 -7.50 -7.32
C GLY A 324 17.26 -8.45 -8.41
N VAL A 325 16.12 -8.12 -9.03
CA VAL A 325 15.53 -8.91 -10.13
C VAL A 325 16.48 -8.94 -11.34
N LEU A 326 17.05 -7.80 -11.72
CA LEU A 326 17.99 -7.70 -12.83
C LEU A 326 19.30 -8.45 -12.55
N ALA A 327 19.84 -8.33 -11.35
CA ALA A 327 21.01 -9.07 -10.92
C ALA A 327 20.78 -10.59 -11.01
N LYS A 328 19.62 -11.07 -10.55
CA LYS A 328 19.22 -12.47 -10.63
C LYS A 328 19.08 -12.95 -12.09
N ALA A 329 18.47 -12.14 -12.95
CA ALA A 329 18.33 -12.46 -14.37
C ALA A 329 19.69 -12.56 -15.08
N ARG A 330 20.59 -11.58 -14.85
CA ARG A 330 21.97 -11.59 -15.39
C ARG A 330 22.77 -12.80 -14.90
N PHE A 331 22.61 -13.14 -13.62
CA PHE A 331 23.24 -14.34 -13.07
C PHE A 331 22.81 -15.58 -13.84
N TRP A 332 21.51 -15.83 -14.00
CA TRP A 332 21.02 -17.01 -14.70
C TRP A 332 21.34 -16.99 -16.21
N GLN A 333 21.38 -15.82 -16.84
CA GLN A 333 21.82 -15.68 -18.23
C GLN A 333 23.28 -16.10 -18.40
N ARG A 334 24.15 -15.72 -17.46
CA ARG A 334 25.58 -16.14 -17.49
C ARG A 334 25.75 -17.65 -17.35
N PHE A 335 24.90 -18.30 -16.58
CA PHE A 335 24.94 -19.75 -16.37
C PHE A 335 23.95 -20.51 -17.26
N ALA A 336 23.39 -19.88 -18.29
CA ALA A 336 22.51 -20.55 -19.26
C ALA A 336 23.23 -21.70 -19.96
N GLY A 337 22.57 -22.87 -19.99
CA GLY A 337 23.16 -24.07 -20.61
C GLY A 337 24.18 -24.84 -19.74
N ILE A 338 24.55 -24.33 -18.56
CA ILE A 338 25.39 -25.04 -17.62
C ILE A 338 24.52 -25.97 -16.77
N PRO A 339 24.73 -27.31 -16.79
CA PRO A 339 23.91 -28.24 -16.04
C PRO A 339 24.11 -28.08 -14.53
N MET A 340 23.01 -27.76 -13.83
CA MET A 340 22.93 -27.65 -12.38
C MET A 340 21.82 -28.55 -11.87
N ASN A 341 22.02 -29.22 -10.74
CA ASN A 341 20.95 -29.98 -10.12
C ASN A 341 19.95 -29.10 -9.39
N GLU A 342 18.73 -29.62 -9.10
CA GLU A 342 17.66 -28.89 -8.47
C GLU A 342 18.05 -28.26 -7.12
N ARG A 343 18.90 -28.92 -6.32
CA ARG A 343 19.35 -28.35 -5.04
C ARG A 343 20.25 -27.15 -5.25
N GLN A 344 21.15 -27.21 -6.25
CA GLN A 344 22.02 -26.10 -6.63
C GLN A 344 21.17 -24.88 -7.09
N VAL A 345 20.22 -25.09 -8.00
CA VAL A 345 19.31 -24.05 -8.48
C VAL A 345 18.52 -23.43 -7.32
N LYS A 346 17.93 -24.26 -6.46
CA LYS A 346 17.16 -23.80 -5.29
C LYS A 346 18.00 -22.93 -4.33
N LEU A 347 19.22 -23.36 -4.05
CA LEU A 347 20.08 -22.64 -3.09
C LEU A 347 20.68 -21.37 -3.69
N LEU A 348 21.06 -21.40 -4.97
CA LEU A 348 21.48 -20.18 -5.70
C LEU A 348 20.36 -19.15 -5.74
N ASN A 349 19.11 -19.55 -6.04
CA ASN A 349 17.98 -18.66 -5.99
C ASN A 349 17.81 -18.05 -4.59
N ARG A 350 17.95 -18.85 -3.54
CA ARG A 350 17.85 -18.34 -2.17
C ARG A 350 18.97 -17.34 -1.81
N LEU A 351 20.17 -17.53 -2.36
CA LEU A 351 21.26 -16.56 -2.20
C LEU A 351 20.99 -15.26 -2.96
N LEU A 352 20.45 -15.38 -4.17
CA LEU A 352 20.09 -14.23 -5.01
C LEU A 352 18.91 -13.44 -4.44
N ASP A 353 17.98 -14.11 -3.75
CA ASP A 353 16.82 -13.48 -3.10
C ASP A 353 17.16 -12.84 -1.74
N GLY A 354 18.43 -12.85 -1.34
CA GLY A 354 18.88 -12.32 -0.06
C GLY A 354 18.96 -13.40 1.03
N PHE A 355 20.16 -13.92 1.25
CA PHE A 355 20.42 -14.93 2.28
C PHE A 355 21.00 -14.29 3.54
N GLU A 356 20.30 -14.40 4.65
CA GLU A 356 20.77 -13.86 5.91
C GLU A 356 21.91 -14.70 6.53
N GLY A 357 22.99 -14.01 6.80
CA GLY A 357 24.18 -14.59 7.44
C GLY A 357 25.08 -15.40 6.49
N LYS A 358 26.04 -16.11 7.07
CA LYS A 358 27.08 -16.85 6.34
C LYS A 358 26.54 -18.20 5.85
N LEU A 359 26.64 -18.50 4.54
CA LEU A 359 26.35 -19.82 4.02
C LEU A 359 27.53 -20.77 4.33
N THR A 360 27.27 -21.86 5.00
CA THR A 360 28.22 -22.94 5.29
C THR A 360 27.75 -24.24 4.67
N SER A 361 28.65 -25.25 4.54
CA SER A 361 28.26 -26.60 4.07
C SER A 361 27.16 -27.23 4.93
N SER A 362 27.17 -26.98 6.24
CA SER A 362 26.11 -27.46 7.16
C SER A 362 24.77 -26.84 6.87
N LYS A 363 24.71 -25.50 6.65
CA LYS A 363 23.49 -24.82 6.25
C LYS A 363 23.00 -25.28 4.88
N TRP A 364 23.93 -25.50 3.92
CA TRP A 364 23.57 -26.06 2.63
C TRP A 364 22.89 -27.41 2.77
N ALA A 365 23.52 -28.34 3.56
CA ALA A 365 23.00 -29.69 3.80
C ALA A 365 21.56 -29.63 4.40
N ALA A 366 21.37 -28.77 5.40
CA ALA A 366 20.05 -28.58 6.03
C ALA A 366 18.99 -28.08 5.06
N ILE A 367 19.29 -27.03 4.27
CA ILE A 367 18.36 -26.43 3.31
C ILE A 367 18.08 -27.34 2.12
N GLY A 368 19.16 -27.99 1.62
CA GLY A 368 19.11 -28.92 0.49
C GLY A 368 18.57 -30.30 0.85
N LYS A 369 18.33 -30.55 2.16
CA LYS A 369 17.91 -31.87 2.70
C LYS A 369 18.80 -32.99 2.17
N CYS A 370 20.12 -32.84 2.29
CA CYS A 370 21.11 -33.80 1.81
C CYS A 370 22.22 -34.04 2.84
N SER A 371 23.08 -35.06 2.60
CA SER A 371 24.23 -35.34 3.45
C SER A 371 25.27 -34.21 3.38
N PRO A 372 26.13 -34.04 4.42
CA PRO A 372 27.22 -33.07 4.40
C PRO A 372 28.18 -33.26 3.22
N ASP A 373 28.45 -34.49 2.83
CA ASP A 373 29.32 -34.83 1.68
C ASP A 373 28.70 -34.42 0.35
N THR A 374 27.38 -34.60 0.20
CA THR A 374 26.63 -34.14 -0.98
C THR A 374 26.62 -32.60 -1.04
N ALA A 375 26.42 -31.96 0.09
CA ALA A 375 26.46 -30.49 0.19
C ALA A 375 27.84 -29.94 -0.21
N LEU A 376 28.92 -30.56 0.29
CA LEU A 376 30.28 -30.14 -0.04
C LEU A 376 30.57 -30.32 -1.53
N ARG A 377 30.10 -31.42 -2.14
CA ARG A 377 30.26 -31.70 -3.57
C ARG A 377 29.53 -30.68 -4.42
N ASP A 378 28.24 -30.37 -4.09
CA ASP A 378 27.46 -29.35 -4.76
C ASP A 378 28.16 -27.98 -4.70
N ILE A 379 28.66 -27.58 -3.52
CA ILE A 379 29.37 -26.31 -3.32
C ILE A 379 30.67 -26.27 -4.12
N THR A 380 31.48 -27.35 -4.06
CA THR A 380 32.75 -27.42 -4.78
C THR A 380 32.54 -27.27 -6.28
N GLN A 381 31.53 -27.93 -6.85
CA GLN A 381 31.18 -27.78 -8.25
C GLN A 381 30.80 -26.32 -8.58
N LEU A 382 29.98 -25.67 -7.75
CA LEU A 382 29.59 -24.27 -7.97
C LEU A 382 30.75 -23.29 -7.82
N VAL A 383 31.73 -23.59 -6.96
CA VAL A 383 32.95 -22.79 -6.86
C VAL A 383 33.81 -22.98 -8.12
N THR A 384 33.94 -24.21 -8.63
CA THR A 384 34.66 -24.49 -9.89
C THR A 384 33.99 -23.80 -11.09
N LEU A 385 32.67 -23.76 -11.13
CA LEU A 385 31.89 -23.04 -12.16
C LEU A 385 31.97 -21.51 -12.03
N GLY A 386 32.52 -20.99 -10.94
CA GLY A 386 32.56 -19.54 -10.68
C GLY A 386 31.22 -18.93 -10.27
N ALA A 387 30.23 -19.74 -9.86
CA ALA A 387 28.96 -19.27 -9.32
C ALA A 387 29.08 -18.89 -7.84
N LEU A 388 29.93 -19.60 -7.10
CA LEU A 388 30.25 -19.34 -5.70
C LEU A 388 31.75 -19.04 -5.53
N ARG A 389 32.07 -18.30 -4.47
CA ARG A 389 33.44 -18.17 -3.94
C ARG A 389 33.45 -18.38 -2.43
N LYS A 390 34.62 -18.67 -1.91
CA LYS A 390 34.82 -18.70 -0.45
C LYS A 390 34.77 -17.25 0.06
N SER A 391 34.00 -16.99 1.12
CA SER A 391 33.99 -15.67 1.75
C SER A 391 35.34 -15.35 2.41
N ALA A 392 35.77 -14.10 2.29
CA ALA A 392 36.98 -13.61 2.98
C ALA A 392 36.70 -13.57 4.49
N GLY A 393 37.27 -14.47 5.24
CA GLY A 393 37.13 -14.52 6.71
C GLY A 393 37.31 -15.96 7.20
N GLY A 394 38.54 -16.33 7.58
CA GLY A 394 38.88 -17.58 8.16
C GLY A 394 38.38 -17.72 9.59
N GLY A 395 37.65 -18.77 9.86
CA GLY A 395 37.23 -19.24 11.18
C GLY A 395 36.90 -20.71 11.09
N ARG A 396 36.51 -21.36 12.18
CA ARG A 396 36.23 -22.81 12.27
C ARG A 396 35.23 -23.36 11.24
N SER A 397 34.57 -22.51 10.42
CA SER A 397 33.73 -22.93 9.30
C SER A 397 33.93 -22.05 8.09
N THR A 398 34.27 -22.64 6.94
CA THR A 398 34.35 -21.95 5.64
C THR A 398 32.99 -21.46 5.24
N GLY A 399 32.88 -20.15 4.90
CA GLY A 399 31.68 -19.56 4.32
C GLY A 399 31.80 -19.49 2.82
N TYR A 400 30.64 -19.42 2.19
CA TYR A 400 30.52 -19.30 0.74
C TYR A 400 29.55 -18.15 0.42
N GLU A 401 29.80 -17.44 -0.68
CA GLU A 401 28.98 -16.36 -1.18
C GLU A 401 28.94 -16.39 -2.71
N LEU A 402 27.98 -15.68 -3.32
CA LEU A 402 27.97 -15.52 -4.78
C LEU A 402 29.30 -14.89 -5.23
N ALA A 403 29.87 -15.34 -6.31
CA ALA A 403 31.09 -14.73 -6.86
C ALA A 403 30.78 -13.32 -7.36
N ALA A 404 31.62 -12.33 -7.03
CA ALA A 404 31.39 -10.91 -7.36
C ALA A 404 31.23 -10.70 -8.89
N ASP A 405 31.99 -11.45 -9.69
CA ASP A 405 31.90 -11.43 -11.16
C ASP A 405 30.66 -12.16 -11.69
N ALA A 406 29.92 -12.86 -10.85
CA ALA A 406 28.64 -13.47 -11.19
C ALA A 406 27.50 -12.46 -11.13
N VAL A 407 27.70 -11.35 -10.43
CA VAL A 407 26.84 -10.16 -10.40
C VAL A 407 27.65 -9.07 -11.08
N ALA A 408 27.42 -8.82 -12.38
CA ALA A 408 28.21 -7.85 -13.13
C ALA A 408 28.23 -6.48 -12.45
N PRO A 409 29.39 -5.77 -12.41
CA PRO A 409 29.43 -4.40 -11.96
C PRO A 409 28.61 -3.54 -12.93
N THR A 410 27.78 -2.67 -12.39
CA THR A 410 27.28 -1.50 -13.12
C THR A 410 28.51 -0.73 -13.63
N ASP A 411 28.63 -0.53 -14.93
CA ASP A 411 29.66 0.31 -15.54
C ASP A 411 29.77 1.61 -14.75
N ARG A 412 30.88 1.79 -14.06
CA ARG A 412 31.34 3.09 -13.65
C ARG A 412 31.92 3.71 -14.91
N HIS A 413 31.15 4.55 -15.57
CA HIS A 413 31.73 5.53 -16.46
C HIS A 413 32.44 6.58 -15.60
N ASP A 414 33.75 6.62 -15.74
CA ASP A 414 34.62 7.73 -15.32
C ASP A 414 34.20 9.06 -15.96
#